data_6650ffa1644dd05c0273cdc72b6d8ec4
#
_entry.id   6650ffa1644dd05c0273cdc72b6d8ec4
#
_cell.length_a   1.000
_cell.length_b   1.000
_cell.length_c   1.000
_cell.angle_alpha   90.00
_cell.angle_beta   90.00
_cell.angle_gamma   90.00
#
_symmetry.space_group_name_H-M   'P 1'
#
loop_
_entity.id
_entity.type
_entity.pdbx_description
1 polymer ?
#
loop_
_entity_poly.entity_id
_entity_poly.type
_entity_poly.pdbx_seq_one_letter_code
_entity_poly.pdbx_strand_id
1 'polypeptide(L)'
;MISQPLPVLPDDLREQGYQLMAVAHFKIHADGSVEVELVKPTQNPRLNQILLDTLHRWRFFPATENGHPVESDQDVRVHFSVS
;
A
#
# COMPACT_ATOMS: atom_id res chain seq x y z
N MET A 1 -11.47 -5.05 -2.10
CA MET A 1 -10.17 -5.38 -1.48
C MET A 1 -10.28 -6.69 -0.71
N ILE A 2 -9.33 -7.60 -0.94
CA ILE A 2 -9.40 -8.95 -0.37
C ILE A 2 -8.56 -9.04 0.92
N SER A 3 -7.38 -8.41 0.93
CA SER A 3 -6.47 -8.48 2.07
C SER A 3 -5.63 -7.21 2.15
N GLN A 4 -5.56 -6.62 3.33
CA GLN A 4 -4.82 -5.39 3.60
C GLN A 4 -4.08 -5.48 4.93
N PRO A 5 -2.98 -6.25 4.99
CA PRO A 5 -2.19 -6.23 6.21
C PRO A 5 -1.62 -4.83 6.47
N LEU A 6 -1.67 -4.37 7.72
CA LEU A 6 -1.14 -3.07 8.09
C LEU A 6 0.37 -3.17 8.30
N PRO A 7 1.13 -2.12 7.96
CA PRO A 7 2.56 -2.11 8.22
C PRO A 7 2.83 -2.10 9.72
N VAL A 8 3.83 -2.89 10.13
CA VAL A 8 4.28 -2.94 11.52
C VAL A 8 5.51 -2.06 11.66
N LEU A 9 5.42 -1.07 12.54
CA LEU A 9 6.54 -0.17 12.79
C LEU A 9 7.50 -0.79 13.81
N PRO A 10 8.82 -0.81 13.52
CA PRO A 10 9.81 -1.10 14.55
C PRO A 10 9.73 -0.10 15.70
N ASP A 11 10.10 -0.52 16.90
CA ASP A 11 10.00 0.31 18.10
C ASP A 11 10.75 1.64 17.96
N ASP A 12 11.90 1.63 17.30
CA ASP A 12 12.71 2.83 17.10
C ASP A 12 12.10 3.82 16.13
N LEU A 13 11.08 3.44 15.37
CA LEU A 13 10.40 4.31 14.41
C LEU A 13 9.00 4.74 14.86
N ARG A 14 8.52 4.26 16.01
CA ARG A 14 7.16 4.54 16.46
C ARG A 14 6.89 6.02 16.69
N GLU A 15 7.84 6.72 17.29
CA GLU A 15 7.67 8.15 17.56
C GLU A 15 7.57 8.99 16.28
N GLN A 16 8.21 8.52 15.21
CA GLN A 16 8.19 9.20 13.93
C GLN A 16 6.96 8.82 13.10
N GLY A 17 6.43 7.62 13.32
CA GLY A 17 5.41 7.05 12.46
C GLY A 17 4.02 7.64 12.62
N TYR A 18 3.66 8.12 13.80
CA TYR A 18 2.27 8.47 14.08
C TYR A 18 1.76 9.68 13.29
N GLN A 19 2.64 10.53 12.80
CA GLN A 19 2.27 11.68 12.00
C GLN A 19 2.60 11.53 10.52
N LEU A 20 3.10 10.35 10.12
CA LEU A 20 3.54 10.14 8.75
C LEU A 20 2.40 9.59 7.92
N MET A 21 2.33 10.09 6.69
CA MET A 21 1.38 9.63 5.69
C MET A 21 2.14 9.44 4.38
N ALA A 22 1.85 8.35 3.70
CA ALA A 22 2.37 8.11 2.37
C ALA A 22 1.22 7.91 1.40
N VAL A 23 1.44 8.22 0.13
CA VAL A 23 0.48 7.93 -0.92
C VAL A 23 1.07 6.87 -1.82
N ALA A 24 0.38 5.76 -1.96
CA ALA A 24 0.79 4.66 -2.80
C ALA A 24 -0.11 4.57 -4.02
N HIS A 25 0.49 4.32 -5.18
CA HIS A 25 -0.22 4.04 -6.41
C HIS A 25 -0.17 2.54 -6.66
N PHE A 26 -1.33 1.92 -6.80
CA PHE A 26 -1.47 0.51 -7.12
C PHE A 26 -1.89 0.33 -8.55
N LYS A 27 -1.18 -0.52 -9.27
CA LYS A 27 -1.65 -1.05 -10.55
C LYS A 27 -2.19 -2.45 -10.25
N ILE A 28 -3.48 -2.63 -10.45
CA ILE A 28 -4.18 -3.86 -10.11
C ILE A 28 -4.36 -4.67 -11.37
N HIS A 29 -3.75 -5.85 -11.42
CA HIS A 29 -3.84 -6.72 -12.58
C HIS A 29 -5.16 -7.48 -12.60
N ALA A 30 -5.50 -8.03 -13.76
CA ALA A 30 -6.75 -8.76 -13.94
C ALA A 30 -6.87 -9.98 -13.01
N ASP A 31 -5.76 -10.53 -12.55
CA ASP A 31 -5.74 -11.66 -11.61
C ASP A 31 -5.80 -11.24 -10.14
N GLY A 32 -5.88 -9.93 -9.85
CA GLY A 32 -5.92 -9.40 -8.50
C GLY A 32 -4.57 -9.09 -7.88
N SER A 33 -3.48 -9.48 -8.53
CA SER A 33 -2.13 -9.10 -8.07
C SER A 33 -1.89 -7.62 -8.29
N VAL A 34 -0.89 -7.05 -7.59
CA VAL A 34 -0.65 -5.62 -7.64
C VAL A 34 0.83 -5.31 -7.87
N GLU A 35 1.05 -4.19 -8.57
CA GLU A 35 2.31 -3.48 -8.54
C GLU A 35 2.10 -2.20 -7.74
N VAL A 36 3.03 -1.84 -6.87
CA VAL A 36 2.88 -0.68 -6.00
C VAL A 36 4.07 0.24 -6.13
N GLU A 37 3.77 1.54 -6.13
CA GLU A 37 4.77 2.60 -6.19
C GLU A 37 4.39 3.68 -5.17
N LEU A 38 5.38 4.19 -4.44
CA LEU A 38 5.14 5.31 -3.53
C LEU A 38 5.21 6.61 -4.32
N VAL A 39 4.05 7.23 -4.52
CA VAL A 39 3.94 8.52 -5.21
C VAL A 39 4.39 9.65 -4.28
N LYS A 40 4.05 9.52 -3.00
CA LYS A 40 4.49 10.41 -1.95
C LYS A 40 5.14 9.58 -0.85
N PRO A 41 6.46 9.33 -0.93
CA PRO A 41 7.14 8.58 0.11
C PRO A 41 7.32 9.42 1.38
N THR A 42 7.63 8.75 2.49
CA THR A 42 8.05 9.42 3.70
C THR A 42 9.50 9.87 3.55
N GLN A 43 9.98 10.69 4.48
CA GLN A 43 11.37 11.13 4.48
C GLN A 43 12.32 10.07 5.03
N ASN A 44 11.80 8.96 5.53
CA ASN A 44 12.59 7.90 6.11
C ASN A 44 12.63 6.69 5.16
N PRO A 45 13.80 6.39 4.54
CA PRO A 45 13.90 5.28 3.60
C PRO A 45 13.55 3.92 4.20
N ARG A 46 13.82 3.73 5.48
CA ARG A 46 13.50 2.48 6.17
C ARG A 46 11.99 2.29 6.29
N LEU A 47 11.25 3.35 6.62
CA LEU A 47 9.80 3.31 6.64
C LEU A 47 9.24 3.04 5.26
N ASN A 48 9.81 3.66 4.23
CA ASN A 48 9.37 3.44 2.85
C ASN A 48 9.54 1.98 2.44
N GLN A 49 10.65 1.34 2.84
CA GLN A 49 10.88 -0.06 2.53
C GLN A 49 9.87 -0.97 3.24
N ILE A 50 9.63 -0.73 4.53
CA ILE A 50 8.64 -1.48 5.31
C ILE A 50 7.25 -1.34 4.67
N LEU A 51 6.91 -0.14 4.27
CA LEU A 51 5.63 0.16 3.65
C LEU A 51 5.48 -0.59 2.33
N LEU A 52 6.47 -0.51 1.45
CA LEU A 52 6.44 -1.22 0.17
C LEU A 52 6.31 -2.74 0.36
N ASP A 53 7.08 -3.31 1.29
CA ASP A 53 7.02 -4.74 1.55
C ASP A 53 5.62 -5.15 2.02
N THR A 54 5.00 -4.33 2.86
CA THR A 54 3.64 -4.60 3.34
C THR A 54 2.62 -4.45 2.22
N LEU A 55 2.70 -3.37 1.44
CA LEU A 55 1.73 -3.09 0.40
C LEU A 55 1.80 -4.11 -0.74
N HIS A 56 2.96 -4.70 -1.01
CA HIS A 56 3.07 -5.77 -1.99
C HIS A 56 2.25 -7.01 -1.63
N ARG A 57 1.87 -7.17 -0.36
CA ARG A 57 1.04 -8.27 0.11
C ARG A 57 -0.45 -7.98 -0.01
N TRP A 58 -0.81 -6.73 -0.29
CA TRP A 58 -2.21 -6.39 -0.46
C TRP A 58 -2.78 -7.05 -1.70
N ARG A 59 -4.03 -7.43 -1.61
CA ARG A 59 -4.76 -8.03 -2.74
C ARG A 59 -6.07 -7.27 -2.92
N PHE A 60 -6.44 -7.10 -4.16
CA PHE A 60 -7.65 -6.39 -4.55
C PHE A 60 -8.49 -7.29 -5.45
N PHE A 61 -9.81 -7.05 -5.43
CA PHE A 61 -10.63 -7.59 -6.50
C PHE A 61 -10.32 -6.79 -7.76
N PRO A 62 -10.04 -7.45 -8.89
CA PRO A 62 -9.80 -6.72 -10.12
C PRO A 62 -11.09 -6.02 -10.57
N ALA A 63 -10.93 -4.90 -11.26
CA ALA A 63 -12.06 -4.24 -11.91
C ALA A 63 -12.62 -5.16 -12.99
N THR A 64 -13.91 -5.03 -13.26
CA THR A 64 -14.55 -5.84 -14.32
C THR A 64 -15.14 -4.93 -15.38
N GLU A 65 -15.09 -5.40 -16.61
CA GLU A 65 -15.70 -4.73 -17.75
C GLU A 65 -16.40 -5.78 -18.58
N ASN A 66 -17.71 -5.64 -18.78
CA ASN A 66 -18.54 -6.62 -19.48
C ASN A 66 -18.40 -8.04 -18.91
N GLY A 67 -18.24 -8.13 -17.57
CA GLY A 67 -18.11 -9.43 -16.90
C GLY A 67 -16.69 -10.00 -16.92
N HIS A 68 -15.73 -9.31 -17.50
CA HIS A 68 -14.34 -9.78 -17.59
C HIS A 68 -13.43 -8.95 -16.69
N PRO A 69 -12.52 -9.58 -15.92
CA PRO A 69 -11.56 -8.81 -15.13
C PRO A 69 -10.59 -8.05 -16.03
N VAL A 70 -10.32 -6.80 -15.65
CA VAL A 70 -9.42 -5.92 -16.39
C VAL A 70 -8.45 -5.25 -15.43
N GLU A 71 -7.35 -4.72 -15.95
CA GLU A 71 -6.41 -3.94 -15.18
C GLU A 71 -7.02 -2.60 -14.77
N SER A 72 -6.61 -2.10 -13.60
CA SER A 72 -7.04 -0.80 -13.10
C SER A 72 -5.94 -0.19 -12.24
N ASP A 73 -6.09 1.10 -11.94
CA ASP A 73 -5.16 1.83 -11.09
C ASP A 73 -5.92 2.46 -9.93
N GLN A 74 -5.27 2.55 -8.77
CA GLN A 74 -5.85 3.16 -7.60
C GLN A 74 -4.77 3.79 -6.73
N ASP A 75 -5.03 5.00 -6.24
CA ASP A 75 -4.18 5.67 -5.25
C ASP A 75 -4.77 5.46 -3.86
N VAL A 76 -3.92 5.13 -2.91
CA VAL A 76 -4.33 4.90 -1.53
C VAL A 76 -3.44 5.71 -0.61
N ARG A 77 -4.06 6.46 0.32
CA ARG A 77 -3.35 7.12 1.40
C ARG A 77 -3.15 6.13 2.51
N VAL A 78 -1.90 5.96 2.93
CA VAL A 78 -1.55 5.02 3.98
C VAL A 78 -1.09 5.82 5.19
N HIS A 79 -1.76 5.61 6.31
CA HIS A 79 -1.39 6.19 7.59
C HIS A 79 -0.75 5.12 8.46
N PHE A 80 0.34 5.47 9.11
CA PHE A 80 0.92 4.59 10.11
C PHE A 80 0.16 4.76 11.42
N SER A 81 -0.30 3.65 11.97
CA SER A 81 -0.96 3.64 13.26
C SER A 81 0.03 3.30 14.34
N VAL A 82 0.14 4.15 15.34
CA VAL A 82 0.96 3.92 16.52
C VAL A 82 0.03 3.83 17.71
N SER A 83 0.04 2.69 18.35
CA SER A 83 -0.76 2.45 19.55
C SER A 83 0.09 2.60 20.81
#